data_a48965b1fd29e81808ec1d86b06d224a
#
_entry.id   a48965b1fd29e81808ec1d86b06d224a
#
_cell.length_a   1.000
_cell.length_b   1.000
_cell.length_c   1.000
_cell.angle_alpha   90.00
_cell.angle_beta   90.00
_cell.angle_gamma   90.00
#
_symmetry.space_group_name_H-M   'P 1'
#
loop_
_entity.id
_entity.type
_entity.pdbx_description
1 polymer ?
#
loop_
_entity_poly.entity_id
_entity_poly.type
_entity_poly.pdbx_seq_one_letter_code
_entity_poly.pdbx_strand_id
1 'polypeptide(L)'
;MWLYYLLKSMSWIISHLPYKLVVKIGLGLGRLYYIIAKKQRIRAEETIKERLGYSDEQAKATIRSLFIKLGATFMEIMYMPALNKNNIRGLVTFDRPDVLWEALGEGKGVVMLACHMDNWEWLGAALALSGFPLSAVEKPQPNHIYSDFMNELRKGVGQEIFSRGTSEILGCARAMKKKRMLGLIADQDGGYDGIFVPFL
;
A
#
# COMPACT_ATOMS: atom_id res chain seq x y z
N MET A 1 13.43 1.81 -19.70
CA MET A 1 12.47 2.77 -20.35
C MET A 1 11.20 2.09 -20.87
N TRP A 2 11.27 1.06 -21.73
CA TRP A 2 10.06 0.40 -22.28
C TRP A 2 9.11 -0.17 -21.20
N LEU A 3 9.64 -0.79 -20.13
CA LEU A 3 8.83 -1.35 -19.03
C LEU A 3 8.01 -0.26 -18.30
N TYR A 4 8.58 0.91 -18.09
CA TYR A 4 7.85 2.06 -17.49
C TYR A 4 6.65 2.44 -18.34
N TYR A 5 6.84 2.62 -19.64
CA TYR A 5 5.74 2.98 -20.54
C TYR A 5 4.71 1.86 -20.66
N LEU A 6 5.13 0.58 -20.59
CA LEU A 6 4.21 -0.55 -20.56
C LEU A 6 3.32 -0.50 -19.32
N LEU A 7 3.91 -0.35 -18.13
CA LEU A 7 3.15 -0.23 -16.87
C LEU A 7 2.19 0.96 -16.91
N LYS A 8 2.64 2.08 -17.43
CA LYS A 8 1.83 3.29 -17.55
C LYS A 8 0.66 3.11 -18.52
N SER A 9 0.89 2.48 -19.67
CA SER A 9 -0.17 2.17 -20.66
C SER A 9 -1.18 1.19 -20.08
N MET A 10 -0.72 0.14 -19.40
CA MET A 10 -1.60 -0.81 -18.71
C MET A 10 -2.45 -0.11 -17.64
N SER A 11 -1.84 0.71 -16.79
CA SER A 11 -2.54 1.47 -15.76
C SER A 11 -3.57 2.42 -16.38
N TRP A 12 -3.22 3.10 -17.47
CA TRP A 12 -4.15 3.94 -18.21
C TRP A 12 -5.36 3.16 -18.73
N ILE A 13 -5.14 2.00 -19.37
CA ILE A 13 -6.25 1.14 -19.86
C ILE A 13 -7.13 0.71 -18.68
N ILE A 14 -6.51 0.20 -17.61
CA ILE A 14 -7.22 -0.31 -16.43
C ILE A 14 -8.04 0.79 -15.75
N SER A 15 -7.53 2.01 -15.69
CA SER A 15 -8.21 3.15 -15.07
C SER A 15 -9.50 3.58 -15.82
N HIS A 16 -9.68 3.15 -17.06
CA HIS A 16 -10.91 3.42 -17.85
C HIS A 16 -11.94 2.29 -17.77
N LEU A 17 -11.62 1.18 -17.09
CA LEU A 17 -12.56 0.06 -16.90
C LEU A 17 -13.50 0.33 -15.71
N PRO A 18 -14.72 -0.23 -15.71
CA PRO A 18 -15.56 -0.24 -14.52
C PRO A 18 -14.86 -0.93 -13.35
N TYR A 19 -14.85 -0.31 -12.16
CA TYR A 19 -14.13 -0.83 -10.99
C TYR A 19 -14.47 -2.30 -10.67
N LYS A 20 -15.75 -2.68 -10.72
CA LYS A 20 -16.17 -4.07 -10.49
C LYS A 20 -15.51 -5.06 -11.46
N LEU A 21 -15.25 -4.65 -12.69
CA LEU A 21 -14.54 -5.47 -13.68
C LEU A 21 -13.07 -5.58 -13.34
N VAL A 22 -12.44 -4.48 -12.93
CA VAL A 22 -11.04 -4.45 -12.48
C VAL A 22 -10.80 -5.45 -11.36
N VAL A 23 -11.66 -5.44 -10.32
CA VAL A 23 -11.58 -6.39 -9.21
C VAL A 23 -11.77 -7.84 -9.69
N LYS A 24 -12.75 -8.12 -10.56
CA LYS A 24 -12.96 -9.47 -11.10
C LYS A 24 -11.77 -10.00 -11.87
N ILE A 25 -11.15 -9.17 -12.70
CA ILE A 25 -9.90 -9.51 -13.43
C ILE A 25 -8.79 -9.79 -12.42
N GLY A 26 -8.62 -8.93 -11.42
CA GLY A 26 -7.63 -9.10 -10.37
C GLY A 26 -7.78 -10.41 -9.61
N LEU A 27 -8.99 -10.75 -9.18
CA LEU A 27 -9.27 -12.04 -8.52
C LEU A 27 -8.96 -13.24 -9.44
N GLY A 28 -9.20 -13.10 -10.76
CA GLY A 28 -8.83 -14.11 -11.75
C GLY A 28 -7.32 -14.28 -11.87
N LEU A 29 -6.59 -13.18 -11.98
CA LEU A 29 -5.12 -13.16 -12.01
C LEU A 29 -4.51 -13.73 -10.72
N GLY A 30 -5.09 -13.41 -9.58
CA GLY A 30 -4.68 -13.97 -8.29
C GLY A 30 -4.87 -15.48 -8.20
N ARG A 31 -5.97 -16.03 -8.75
CA ARG A 31 -6.16 -17.49 -8.87
C ARG A 31 -5.11 -18.14 -9.77
N LEU A 32 -4.81 -17.52 -10.91
CA LEU A 32 -3.77 -17.98 -11.81
C LEU A 32 -2.41 -17.93 -11.11
N TYR A 33 -2.09 -16.84 -10.42
CA TYR A 33 -0.85 -16.70 -9.67
C TYR A 33 -0.73 -17.77 -8.57
N TYR A 34 -1.80 -18.09 -7.85
CA TYR A 34 -1.81 -19.20 -6.87
C TYR A 34 -1.43 -20.54 -7.49
N ILE A 35 -1.82 -20.79 -8.75
CA ILE A 35 -1.51 -22.04 -9.45
C ILE A 35 -0.04 -22.07 -9.88
N ILE A 36 0.45 -21.01 -10.52
CA ILE A 36 1.79 -20.98 -11.13
C ILE A 36 2.91 -20.73 -10.11
N ALA A 37 2.66 -19.97 -9.05
CA ALA A 37 3.65 -19.59 -8.04
C ALA A 37 3.83 -20.67 -6.94
N LYS A 38 3.98 -21.92 -7.34
CA LYS A 38 4.01 -23.08 -6.42
C LYS A 38 5.06 -22.95 -5.30
N LYS A 39 6.27 -22.48 -5.64
CA LYS A 39 7.37 -22.32 -4.67
C LYS A 39 7.02 -21.29 -3.58
N GLN A 40 6.52 -20.14 -3.98
CA GLN A 40 6.14 -19.05 -3.07
C GLN A 40 4.97 -19.50 -2.19
N ARG A 41 3.98 -20.19 -2.77
CA ARG A 41 2.82 -20.72 -2.06
C ARG A 41 3.23 -21.71 -0.97
N ILE A 42 4.04 -22.74 -1.30
CA ILE A 42 4.49 -23.74 -0.33
C ILE A 42 5.23 -23.06 0.82
N ARG A 43 6.19 -22.16 0.50
CA ARG A 43 6.92 -21.42 1.52
C ARG A 43 5.99 -20.62 2.44
N ALA A 44 4.97 -19.97 1.88
CA ALA A 44 4.01 -19.20 2.68
C ALA A 44 3.15 -20.10 3.58
N GLU A 45 2.70 -21.26 3.06
CA GLU A 45 1.96 -22.26 3.82
C GLU A 45 2.80 -22.82 5.00
N GLU A 46 4.07 -23.13 4.77
CA GLU A 46 5.00 -23.58 5.80
C GLU A 46 5.24 -22.50 6.86
N THR A 47 5.48 -21.26 6.43
CA THR A 47 5.72 -20.14 7.34
C THR A 47 4.53 -19.90 8.27
N ILE A 48 3.30 -19.90 7.74
CA ILE A 48 2.11 -19.64 8.56
C ILE A 48 1.83 -20.79 9.55
N LYS A 49 2.11 -22.04 9.16
CA LYS A 49 2.03 -23.18 10.06
C LYS A 49 3.04 -23.07 11.19
N GLU A 50 4.30 -22.77 10.86
CA GLU A 50 5.38 -22.63 11.84
C GLU A 50 5.16 -21.48 12.81
N ARG A 51 4.70 -20.33 12.32
CA ARG A 51 4.60 -19.10 13.12
C ARG A 51 3.28 -18.94 13.86
N LEU A 52 2.19 -19.45 13.31
CA LEU A 52 0.84 -19.27 13.87
C LEU A 52 0.19 -20.59 14.32
N GLY A 53 0.85 -21.73 14.16
CA GLY A 53 0.31 -23.04 14.57
C GLY A 53 -0.91 -23.49 13.74
N TYR A 54 -1.06 -23.01 12.50
CA TYR A 54 -2.20 -23.37 11.65
C TYR A 54 -2.12 -24.84 11.20
N SER A 55 -3.29 -25.49 11.09
CA SER A 55 -3.38 -26.80 10.42
C SER A 55 -3.08 -26.68 8.93
N ASP A 56 -2.82 -27.81 8.28
CA ASP A 56 -2.59 -27.83 6.82
C ASP A 56 -3.76 -27.23 6.03
N GLU A 57 -5.00 -27.52 6.44
CA GLU A 57 -6.21 -27.01 5.80
C GLU A 57 -6.34 -25.49 6.01
N GLN A 58 -6.12 -25.02 7.24
CA GLN A 58 -6.15 -23.60 7.56
C GLN A 58 -5.09 -22.82 6.79
N ALA A 59 -3.85 -23.33 6.75
CA ALA A 59 -2.75 -22.72 6.03
C ALA A 59 -3.06 -22.61 4.53
N LYS A 60 -3.49 -23.71 3.89
CA LYS A 60 -3.87 -23.71 2.47
C LYS A 60 -5.02 -22.76 2.16
N ALA A 61 -6.07 -22.74 2.97
CA ALA A 61 -7.23 -21.85 2.77
C ALA A 61 -6.81 -20.38 2.89
N THR A 62 -6.04 -20.04 3.91
CA THR A 62 -5.55 -18.68 4.15
C THR A 62 -4.64 -18.20 3.03
N ILE A 63 -3.64 -19.01 2.64
CA ILE A 63 -2.71 -18.63 1.58
C ILE A 63 -3.40 -18.56 0.22
N ARG A 64 -4.36 -19.44 -0.06
CA ARG A 64 -5.17 -19.33 -1.28
C ARG A 64 -5.94 -18.01 -1.31
N SER A 65 -6.58 -17.65 -0.21
CA SER A 65 -7.30 -16.37 -0.11
C SER A 65 -6.37 -15.17 -0.32
N LEU A 66 -5.19 -15.21 0.33
CA LEU A 66 -4.16 -14.17 0.19
C LEU A 66 -3.74 -13.97 -1.26
N PHE A 67 -3.37 -15.05 -1.96
CA PHE A 67 -2.93 -14.96 -3.36
C PHE A 67 -4.02 -14.41 -4.28
N ILE A 68 -5.26 -14.82 -4.06
CA ILE A 68 -6.41 -14.31 -4.84
C ILE A 68 -6.59 -12.81 -4.60
N LYS A 69 -6.51 -12.36 -3.36
CA LYS A 69 -6.62 -10.94 -3.00
C LYS A 69 -5.43 -10.12 -3.51
N LEU A 70 -4.21 -10.64 -3.48
CA LEU A 70 -3.04 -9.97 -4.05
C LEU A 70 -3.24 -9.60 -5.52
N GLY A 71 -3.92 -10.46 -6.29
CA GLY A 71 -4.27 -10.14 -7.67
C GLY A 71 -5.24 -8.96 -7.77
N ALA A 72 -6.23 -8.87 -6.87
CA ALA A 72 -7.14 -7.72 -6.79
C ALA A 72 -6.38 -6.45 -6.40
N THR A 73 -5.57 -6.51 -5.33
CA THR A 73 -4.72 -5.39 -4.87
C THR A 73 -3.83 -4.86 -5.99
N PHE A 74 -3.18 -5.74 -6.76
CA PHE A 74 -2.37 -5.34 -7.91
C PHE A 74 -3.19 -4.55 -8.94
N MET A 75 -4.37 -5.05 -9.31
CA MET A 75 -5.24 -4.37 -10.27
C MET A 75 -5.81 -3.05 -9.72
N GLU A 76 -6.07 -2.96 -8.43
CA GLU A 76 -6.48 -1.72 -7.76
C GLU A 76 -5.37 -0.67 -7.76
N ILE A 77 -4.10 -1.07 -7.54
CA ILE A 77 -2.95 -0.17 -7.69
C ILE A 77 -2.89 0.37 -9.12
N MET A 78 -3.05 -0.49 -10.12
CA MET A 78 -3.08 -0.05 -11.52
C MET A 78 -4.28 0.86 -11.84
N TYR A 79 -5.36 0.77 -11.07
CA TYR A 79 -6.56 1.62 -11.19
C TYR A 79 -6.42 2.99 -10.51
N MET A 80 -5.36 3.24 -9.73
CA MET A 80 -5.19 4.50 -8.97
C MET A 80 -5.38 5.78 -9.80
N PRO A 81 -4.99 5.88 -11.08
CA PRO A 81 -5.24 7.09 -11.87
C PRO A 81 -6.72 7.46 -12.03
N ALA A 82 -7.64 6.52 -11.85
CA ALA A 82 -9.08 6.80 -11.87
C ALA A 82 -9.62 7.38 -10.56
N LEU A 83 -8.84 7.26 -9.47
CA LEU A 83 -9.26 7.75 -8.16
C LEU A 83 -9.23 9.27 -8.11
N ASN A 84 -10.27 9.85 -7.53
CA ASN A 84 -10.40 11.29 -7.34
C ASN A 84 -11.29 11.60 -6.14
N LYS A 85 -11.39 12.87 -5.75
CA LYS A 85 -12.17 13.33 -4.58
C LYS A 85 -13.66 12.98 -4.65
N ASN A 86 -14.20 12.79 -5.87
CA ASN A 86 -15.63 12.54 -6.04
C ASN A 86 -15.98 11.05 -5.89
N ASN A 87 -15.06 10.14 -6.29
CA ASN A 87 -15.34 8.71 -6.29
C ASN A 87 -14.74 7.96 -5.08
N ILE A 88 -13.70 8.50 -4.43
CA ILE A 88 -13.01 7.79 -3.35
C ILE A 88 -13.93 7.44 -2.18
N ARG A 89 -14.86 8.32 -1.82
CA ARG A 89 -15.81 8.10 -0.71
C ARG A 89 -16.79 6.96 -0.95
N GLY A 90 -17.04 6.59 -2.21
CA GLY A 90 -17.86 5.44 -2.57
C GLY A 90 -17.08 4.11 -2.59
N LEU A 91 -15.76 4.16 -2.50
CA LEU A 91 -14.86 3.02 -2.60
C LEU A 91 -14.16 2.70 -1.28
N VAL A 92 -13.87 3.72 -0.47
CA VAL A 92 -13.18 3.58 0.82
C VAL A 92 -13.94 4.38 1.89
N THR A 93 -14.18 3.76 3.03
CA THR A 93 -14.79 4.40 4.20
C THR A 93 -13.80 4.39 5.36
N PHE A 94 -13.79 5.48 6.12
CA PHE A 94 -13.04 5.57 7.38
C PHE A 94 -14.03 5.39 8.53
N ASP A 95 -13.70 4.53 9.47
CA ASP A 95 -14.53 4.26 10.64
C ASP A 95 -14.56 5.47 11.60
N ARG A 96 -13.38 6.02 11.88
CA ARG A 96 -13.19 7.14 12.80
C ARG A 96 -12.31 8.25 12.19
N PRO A 97 -12.78 8.96 11.13
CA PRO A 97 -12.01 10.05 10.52
C PRO A 97 -11.85 11.26 11.45
N ASP A 98 -12.77 11.41 12.43
CA ASP A 98 -12.75 12.43 13.48
C ASP A 98 -11.41 12.40 14.25
N VAL A 99 -10.93 11.23 14.67
CA VAL A 99 -9.66 11.06 15.40
C VAL A 99 -8.48 11.65 14.64
N LEU A 100 -8.45 11.47 13.31
CA LEU A 100 -7.38 12.02 12.47
C LEU A 100 -7.45 13.54 12.37
N TRP A 101 -8.65 14.09 12.26
CA TRP A 101 -8.86 15.54 12.21
C TRP A 101 -8.58 16.21 13.56
N GLU A 102 -8.97 15.60 14.67
CA GLU A 102 -8.63 16.05 16.03
C GLU A 102 -7.11 16.12 16.23
N ALA A 103 -6.41 15.03 15.89
CA ALA A 103 -4.94 14.97 16.00
C ALA A 103 -4.24 16.02 15.13
N LEU A 104 -4.70 16.25 13.90
CA LEU A 104 -4.18 17.32 13.04
C LEU A 104 -4.50 18.72 13.59
N GLY A 105 -5.67 18.87 14.24
CA GLY A 105 -6.12 20.11 14.87
C GLY A 105 -5.21 20.59 16.00
N GLU A 106 -4.45 19.71 16.66
CA GLU A 106 -3.43 20.08 17.64
C GLU A 106 -2.29 20.93 17.04
N GLY A 107 -2.13 20.93 15.73
CA GLY A 107 -1.17 21.77 15.04
C GLY A 107 0.31 21.36 15.22
N LYS A 108 0.56 20.13 15.66
CA LYS A 108 1.94 19.57 15.88
C LYS A 108 2.39 18.66 14.74
N GLY A 109 1.50 18.31 13.79
CA GLY A 109 1.64 17.22 12.84
C GLY A 109 1.28 15.88 13.48
N VAL A 110 1.09 14.85 12.66
CA VAL A 110 0.64 13.52 13.11
C VAL A 110 1.56 12.45 12.57
N VAL A 111 2.01 11.53 13.40
CA VAL A 111 2.65 10.30 12.95
C VAL A 111 1.58 9.21 12.93
N MET A 112 1.28 8.71 11.74
CA MET A 112 0.35 7.61 11.53
C MET A 112 1.12 6.32 11.30
N LEU A 113 0.95 5.36 12.21
CA LEU A 113 1.48 4.01 12.02
C LEU A 113 0.48 3.17 11.24
N ALA A 114 0.96 2.48 10.23
CA ALA A 114 0.22 1.55 9.40
C ALA A 114 0.98 0.23 9.26
N CYS A 115 0.35 -0.77 8.68
CA CYS A 115 0.95 -2.08 8.40
C CYS A 115 0.70 -2.52 6.95
N HIS A 116 1.49 -3.50 6.48
CA HIS A 116 1.31 -4.12 5.16
C HIS A 116 0.10 -5.08 5.19
N MET A 117 -1.09 -4.49 5.40
CA MET A 117 -2.34 -5.22 5.44
C MET A 117 -3.24 -4.78 4.30
N ASP A 118 -3.74 -5.73 3.52
CA ASP A 118 -4.59 -5.50 2.35
C ASP A 118 -3.99 -4.47 1.37
N ASN A 119 -4.71 -3.41 0.99
CA ASN A 119 -4.26 -2.40 0.03
C ASN A 119 -3.84 -1.09 0.71
N TRP A 120 -2.63 -1.04 1.27
CA TRP A 120 -2.08 0.18 1.87
C TRP A 120 -1.85 1.34 0.89
N GLU A 121 -1.69 1.06 -0.42
CA GLU A 121 -1.59 2.11 -1.43
C GLU A 121 -2.92 2.86 -1.56
N TRP A 122 -4.05 2.14 -1.50
CA TRP A 122 -5.36 2.75 -1.49
C TRP A 122 -5.67 3.46 -0.17
N LEU A 123 -5.17 2.97 0.97
CA LEU A 123 -5.25 3.70 2.23
C LEU A 123 -4.60 5.09 2.08
N GLY A 124 -3.39 5.14 1.53
CA GLY A 124 -2.69 6.41 1.27
C GLY A 124 -3.44 7.30 0.27
N ALA A 125 -3.97 6.73 -0.81
CA ALA A 125 -4.77 7.46 -1.79
C ALA A 125 -6.05 8.02 -1.17
N ALA A 126 -6.77 7.22 -0.39
CA ALA A 126 -8.01 7.62 0.27
C ALA A 126 -7.78 8.76 1.27
N LEU A 127 -6.74 8.69 2.07
CA LEU A 127 -6.36 9.78 2.99
C LEU A 127 -6.08 11.08 2.21
N ALA A 128 -5.19 11.02 1.21
CA ALA A 128 -4.81 12.21 0.45
C ALA A 128 -6.01 12.83 -0.29
N LEU A 129 -6.83 12.01 -0.97
CA LEU A 129 -8.02 12.47 -1.70
C LEU A 129 -9.14 12.96 -0.77
N SER A 130 -9.18 12.50 0.48
CA SER A 130 -10.10 12.99 1.52
C SER A 130 -9.65 14.28 2.19
N GLY A 131 -8.48 14.81 1.80
CA GLY A 131 -7.98 16.10 2.26
C GLY A 131 -6.96 16.02 3.39
N PHE A 132 -6.58 14.83 3.85
CA PHE A 132 -5.50 14.69 4.82
C PHE A 132 -4.16 14.98 4.16
N PRO A 133 -3.31 15.86 4.74
CA PRO A 133 -2.02 16.25 4.15
C PRO A 133 -0.98 15.15 4.34
N LEU A 134 -1.11 14.03 3.62
CA LEU A 134 -0.27 12.84 3.79
C LEU A 134 1.12 13.02 3.18
N SER A 135 2.13 12.71 3.96
CA SER A 135 3.51 12.46 3.53
C SER A 135 3.89 11.04 3.93
N ALA A 136 4.58 10.30 3.08
CA ALA A 136 4.99 8.92 3.37
C ALA A 136 6.45 8.67 2.99
N VAL A 137 7.06 7.70 3.68
CA VAL A 137 8.42 7.24 3.38
C VAL A 137 8.33 5.95 2.58
N GLU A 138 9.06 5.88 1.49
CA GLU A 138 9.18 4.67 0.69
C GLU A 138 10.60 4.13 0.71
N LYS A 139 10.74 2.80 0.66
CA LYS A 139 12.02 2.15 0.38
C LYS A 139 12.13 1.95 -1.13
N PRO A 140 13.12 2.55 -1.80
CA PRO A 140 13.30 2.36 -3.23
C PRO A 140 13.43 0.88 -3.58
N GLN A 141 12.74 0.46 -4.64
CA GLN A 141 12.85 -0.90 -5.15
C GLN A 141 14.18 -1.08 -5.89
N PRO A 142 14.75 -2.31 -5.91
CA PRO A 142 15.99 -2.58 -6.63
C PRO A 142 15.93 -2.16 -8.11
N ASN A 143 14.77 -2.28 -8.73
CA ASN A 143 14.52 -1.72 -10.05
C ASN A 143 13.81 -0.36 -9.91
N HIS A 144 14.53 0.73 -10.15
CA HIS A 144 14.04 2.11 -10.04
C HIS A 144 12.78 2.38 -10.88
N ILE A 145 12.57 1.64 -11.98
CA ILE A 145 11.37 1.79 -12.83
C ILE A 145 10.09 1.56 -12.03
N TYR A 146 10.09 0.59 -11.11
CA TYR A 146 8.92 0.35 -10.25
C TYR A 146 8.74 1.47 -9.23
N SER A 147 9.83 1.95 -8.63
CA SER A 147 9.75 3.09 -7.69
C SER A 147 9.22 4.35 -8.39
N ASP A 148 9.73 4.65 -9.58
CA ASP A 148 9.30 5.81 -10.36
C ASP A 148 7.81 5.72 -10.72
N PHE A 149 7.37 4.55 -11.20
CA PHE A 149 5.97 4.32 -11.53
C PHE A 149 5.07 4.43 -10.30
N MET A 150 5.40 3.77 -9.18
CA MET A 150 4.62 3.84 -7.95
C MET A 150 4.56 5.25 -7.37
N ASN A 151 5.68 5.97 -7.42
CA ASN A 151 5.74 7.35 -6.93
C ASN A 151 4.94 8.31 -7.81
N GLU A 152 4.85 8.07 -9.12
CA GLU A 152 3.94 8.81 -9.98
C GLU A 152 2.47 8.60 -9.58
N LEU A 153 2.06 7.35 -9.34
CA LEU A 153 0.70 7.04 -8.88
C LEU A 153 0.37 7.73 -7.54
N ARG A 154 1.27 7.63 -6.56
CA ARG A 154 1.11 8.22 -5.22
C ARG A 154 1.02 9.75 -5.29
N LYS A 155 1.90 10.38 -6.06
CA LYS A 155 1.88 11.85 -6.28
C LYS A 155 0.62 12.28 -7.02
N GLY A 156 0.15 11.47 -7.99
CA GLY A 156 -1.07 11.73 -8.75
C GLY A 156 -2.32 11.85 -7.87
N VAL A 157 -2.38 11.14 -6.74
CA VAL A 157 -3.46 11.24 -5.77
C VAL A 157 -3.20 12.25 -4.64
N GLY A 158 -2.08 13.00 -4.69
CA GLY A 158 -1.77 14.09 -3.76
C GLY A 158 -0.89 13.73 -2.57
N GLN A 159 -0.23 12.58 -2.57
CA GLN A 159 0.74 12.21 -1.54
C GLN A 159 2.09 12.91 -1.77
N GLU A 160 2.77 13.29 -0.68
CA GLU A 160 4.18 13.68 -0.70
C GLU A 160 5.02 12.46 -0.32
N ILE A 161 6.01 12.11 -1.15
CA ILE A 161 6.80 10.89 -0.96
C ILE A 161 8.26 11.23 -0.72
N PHE A 162 8.84 10.65 0.33
CA PHE A 162 10.27 10.71 0.65
C PHE A 162 10.90 9.33 0.45
N SER A 163 11.95 9.27 -0.35
CA SER A 163 12.71 8.02 -0.53
C SER A 163 13.68 7.82 0.62
N ARG A 164 13.75 6.60 1.15
CA ARG A 164 14.64 6.22 2.25
C ARG A 164 16.11 6.49 1.89
N GLY A 165 16.83 7.15 2.81
CA GLY A 165 18.22 7.61 2.67
C GLY A 165 18.43 8.90 3.43
N THR A 166 19.55 9.58 3.24
CA THR A 166 19.93 10.78 4.02
C THR A 166 18.92 11.93 3.91
N SER A 167 18.21 12.04 2.79
CA SER A 167 17.22 13.11 2.55
C SER A 167 15.87 12.88 3.20
N GLU A 168 15.54 11.63 3.58
CA GLU A 168 14.23 11.30 4.15
C GLU A 168 14.02 11.92 5.53
N ILE A 169 15.06 11.87 6.39
CA ILE A 169 14.99 12.42 7.75
C ILE A 169 14.63 13.91 7.70
N LEU A 170 15.30 14.66 6.82
CA LEU A 170 15.01 16.08 6.61
C LEU A 170 13.61 16.29 6.00
N GLY A 171 13.18 15.40 5.10
CA GLY A 171 11.85 15.41 4.52
C GLY A 171 10.77 15.19 5.57
N CYS A 172 10.93 14.15 6.41
CA CYS A 172 10.03 13.86 7.51
C CYS A 172 9.95 15.02 8.53
N ALA A 173 11.12 15.56 8.92
CA ALA A 173 11.18 16.72 9.81
C ALA A 173 10.45 17.95 9.24
N ARG A 174 10.61 18.21 7.93
CA ARG A 174 9.88 19.28 7.24
C ARG A 174 8.38 19.04 7.20
N ALA A 175 7.95 17.79 6.94
CA ALA A 175 6.53 17.42 6.93
C ALA A 175 5.90 17.67 8.31
N MET A 176 6.54 17.23 9.38
CA MET A 176 6.10 17.48 10.75
C MET A 176 6.06 18.99 11.06
N LYS A 177 7.09 19.75 10.71
CA LYS A 177 7.12 21.21 10.87
C LYS A 177 6.00 21.92 10.10
N LYS A 178 5.60 21.36 8.95
CA LYS A 178 4.44 21.84 8.16
C LYS A 178 3.11 21.28 8.66
N LYS A 179 3.09 20.63 9.82
CA LYS A 179 1.88 20.06 10.45
C LYS A 179 1.16 19.03 9.58
N ARG A 180 1.94 18.27 8.79
CA ARG A 180 1.41 17.23 7.92
C ARG A 180 1.25 15.91 8.68
N MET A 181 0.56 14.97 8.10
CA MET A 181 0.48 13.58 8.54
C MET A 181 1.64 12.80 7.92
N LEU A 182 2.50 12.21 8.73
CA LEU A 182 3.59 11.34 8.31
C LEU A 182 3.16 9.88 8.45
N GLY A 183 2.89 9.22 7.33
CA GLY A 183 2.53 7.80 7.29
C GLY A 183 3.78 6.91 7.26
N LEU A 184 3.85 5.98 8.20
CA LEU A 184 4.91 4.98 8.32
C LEU A 184 4.29 3.58 8.36
N ILE A 185 4.75 2.68 7.48
CA ILE A 185 4.37 1.27 7.52
C ILE A 185 5.48 0.55 8.31
N ALA A 186 5.20 0.19 9.56
CA ALA A 186 6.22 -0.15 10.56
C ALA A 186 6.12 -1.59 11.09
N ASP A 187 5.47 -2.49 10.36
CA ASP A 187 5.22 -3.89 10.76
C ASP A 187 6.27 -4.88 10.25
N GLN A 188 7.31 -4.42 9.56
CA GLN A 188 8.39 -5.26 9.06
C GLN A 188 9.66 -5.06 9.88
N ASP A 189 10.48 -6.11 9.95
CA ASP A 189 11.78 -6.08 10.60
C ASP A 189 12.67 -4.99 9.99
N GLY A 190 13.19 -4.12 10.86
CA GLY A 190 14.12 -3.04 10.49
C GLY A 190 15.52 -3.52 10.09
N GLY A 191 15.82 -4.81 10.27
CA GLY A 191 17.12 -5.41 10.01
C GLY A 191 18.11 -5.17 11.15
N TYR A 192 19.41 -5.22 10.85
CA TYR A 192 20.50 -5.13 11.84
C TYR A 192 20.52 -3.79 12.61
N ASP A 193 20.00 -2.72 12.01
CA ASP A 193 19.92 -1.41 12.65
C ASP A 193 18.57 -1.17 13.36
N GLY A 194 17.71 -2.20 13.39
CA GLY A 194 16.41 -2.14 14.02
C GLY A 194 16.51 -2.14 15.54
N ILE A 195 15.66 -1.35 16.20
CA ILE A 195 15.53 -1.33 17.66
C ILE A 195 14.28 -2.12 18.04
N PHE A 196 14.44 -3.13 18.88
CA PHE A 196 13.30 -3.86 19.44
C PHE A 196 12.67 -3.02 20.55
N VAL A 197 11.37 -2.74 20.41
CA VAL A 197 10.57 -2.05 21.43
C VAL A 197 9.33 -2.88 21.74
N PRO A 198 8.78 -2.79 22.97
CA PRO A 198 7.48 -3.39 23.27
C PRO A 198 6.44 -2.83 22.29
N PHE A 199 5.68 -3.73 21.68
CA PHE A 199 4.50 -3.35 20.91
C PHE A 199 3.32 -3.31 21.87
N LEU A 200 2.50 -2.27 21.81
CA LEU A 200 1.38 -1.89 22.69
C LEU A 200 0.68 -3.04 23.37
#